data_d9ac26774dcbcf1de2c4108fbaa85de9
#
_entry.id   d9ac26774dcbcf1de2c4108fbaa85de9
#
_cell.length_a   1.000
_cell.length_b   1.000
_cell.length_c   1.000
_cell.angle_alpha   90.00
_cell.angle_beta   90.00
_cell.angle_gamma   90.00
#
_symmetry.space_group_name_H-M   'P 1'
#
loop_
_entity.id
_entity.type
_entity.pdbx_description
1 polymer ?
#
loop_
_entity_poly.entity_id
_entity_poly.type
_entity_poly.pdbx_seq_one_letter_code
_entity_poly.pdbx_strand_id
1 'polypeptide(L)'
;MAKAKKTAFFCQNCGYESAKWMGQCPACREWNTFVEEPTAAKTPAGNQGLGSLSAAGRKPVHLTEISTGKEERIPTGIGELDRVLGGGIVPGSLTLVGGDPGIGKSTLLLQVCRMLSTAGHQVLYISGEESLRQIKLRAVRIGEFNENLSLLCETNLDIIRAVMEKEKPEMAVIDSIQTMYNEEVSSAPGSVSQVRESTNVLMQIAKGMGISIFIVGHVTKDGNVAGPRVLEHMVDTVLYFEGDRHASYRILRGVKNRFGSTNEIGVFEMQTEGLVEVKNPSEYMLNGRPEGASGSVVACSMEGTRPILIEIQALVCHSNFGIPRRTAAGCDFNRVNLLMAVLEKRARVNLSTSDAYVNIAGGIKMNEPAIDLGIALAVVSSYKDQVIDEKTVVFGEVGLSGEVRAVSMAEQRVLEAKKLGFERVILPAVCMKSVEKIGGIALIPVENIQDAILRVGKN
;
A
#
# COMPACT_ATOMS: atom_id res chain seq x y z
N MET A 1 -51.29 -4.05 11.21
CA MET A 1 -50.33 -5.08 10.77
C MET A 1 -49.04 -4.40 10.40
N ALA A 2 -47.97 -4.60 11.16
CA ALA A 2 -46.67 -4.01 10.87
C ALA A 2 -46.10 -4.62 9.55
N LYS A 3 -45.76 -3.79 8.57
CA LYS A 3 -45.08 -4.22 7.35
C LYS A 3 -43.76 -4.88 7.75
N ALA A 4 -43.56 -6.14 7.37
CA ALA A 4 -42.30 -6.85 7.59
C ALA A 4 -41.15 -6.02 6.96
N LYS A 5 -40.13 -5.66 7.76
CA LYS A 5 -38.93 -5.02 7.26
C LYS A 5 -38.27 -6.01 6.29
N LYS A 6 -38.04 -5.59 5.05
CA LYS A 6 -37.26 -6.37 4.09
C LYS A 6 -35.80 -6.34 4.56
N THR A 7 -35.22 -7.50 4.73
CA THR A 7 -33.81 -7.67 5.04
C THR A 7 -33.08 -8.25 3.82
N ALA A 8 -31.81 -7.95 3.68
CA ALA A 8 -30.90 -8.57 2.73
C ALA A 8 -29.61 -8.98 3.44
N PHE A 9 -28.85 -9.86 2.83
CA PHE A 9 -27.58 -10.35 3.35
C PHE A 9 -26.45 -9.69 2.58
N PHE A 10 -25.53 -9.06 3.32
CA PHE A 10 -24.37 -8.38 2.75
C PHE A 10 -23.08 -9.10 3.17
N CYS A 11 -22.19 -9.33 2.19
CA CYS A 11 -20.85 -9.83 2.47
C CYS A 11 -20.03 -8.71 3.12
N GLN A 12 -19.56 -8.92 4.34
CA GLN A 12 -18.74 -7.95 5.09
C GLN A 12 -17.38 -7.66 4.44
N ASN A 13 -16.85 -8.60 3.65
CA ASN A 13 -15.56 -8.46 3.02
C ASN A 13 -15.62 -7.63 1.71
N CYS A 14 -16.62 -7.84 0.85
CA CYS A 14 -16.69 -7.20 -0.47
C CYS A 14 -17.99 -6.43 -0.74
N GLY A 15 -18.96 -6.46 0.19
CA GLY A 15 -20.24 -5.76 0.03
C GLY A 15 -21.21 -6.42 -0.96
N TYR A 16 -20.96 -7.65 -1.42
CA TYR A 16 -21.90 -8.36 -2.29
C TYR A 16 -23.25 -8.55 -1.59
N GLU A 17 -24.35 -8.15 -2.25
CA GLU A 17 -25.71 -8.26 -1.73
C GLU A 17 -26.39 -9.53 -2.22
N SER A 18 -27.04 -10.24 -1.32
CA SER A 18 -27.84 -11.43 -1.60
C SER A 18 -29.20 -11.38 -0.89
N ALA A 19 -30.22 -11.90 -1.53
CA ALA A 19 -31.54 -12.07 -0.90
C ALA A 19 -31.57 -13.22 0.12
N LYS A 20 -30.53 -14.08 0.17
CA LYS A 20 -30.43 -15.24 1.04
C LYS A 20 -29.02 -15.31 1.62
N TRP A 21 -28.92 -15.83 2.84
CA TRP A 21 -27.64 -16.17 3.43
C TRP A 21 -26.94 -17.25 2.63
N MET A 22 -25.64 -17.09 2.38
CA MET A 22 -24.79 -18.05 1.70
C MET A 22 -23.54 -18.30 2.52
N GLY A 23 -23.09 -19.56 2.62
CA GLY A 23 -21.88 -19.92 3.36
C GLY A 23 -20.60 -19.35 2.75
N GLN A 24 -20.55 -19.24 1.41
CA GLN A 24 -19.43 -18.68 0.66
C GLN A 24 -19.91 -17.54 -0.23
N CYS A 25 -19.21 -16.42 -0.22
CA CYS A 25 -19.52 -15.29 -1.08
C CYS A 25 -19.13 -15.59 -2.54
N PRO A 26 -20.04 -15.46 -3.52
CA PRO A 26 -19.73 -15.72 -4.92
C PRO A 26 -18.79 -14.70 -5.56
N ALA A 27 -18.70 -13.49 -4.97
CA ALA A 27 -17.86 -12.42 -5.49
C ALA A 27 -16.40 -12.52 -4.99
N CYS A 28 -16.19 -12.61 -3.67
CA CYS A 28 -14.84 -12.65 -3.09
C CYS A 28 -14.38 -14.04 -2.63
N ARG A 29 -15.28 -15.07 -2.69
CA ARG A 29 -15.06 -16.45 -2.30
C ARG A 29 -14.71 -16.69 -0.83
N GLU A 30 -14.86 -15.67 0.02
CA GLU A 30 -14.68 -15.81 1.47
C GLU A 30 -15.86 -16.53 2.11
N TRP A 31 -15.58 -17.32 3.18
CA TRP A 31 -16.58 -18.10 3.89
C TRP A 31 -17.13 -17.35 5.11
N ASN A 32 -18.42 -17.56 5.41
CA ASN A 32 -19.11 -17.05 6.59
C ASN A 32 -19.06 -15.52 6.76
N THR A 33 -19.09 -14.78 5.65
CA THR A 33 -18.99 -13.31 5.63
C THR A 33 -20.33 -12.59 5.48
N PHE A 34 -21.45 -13.31 5.39
CA PHE A 34 -22.77 -12.69 5.20
C PHE A 34 -23.39 -12.28 6.53
N VAL A 35 -23.82 -11.03 6.62
CA VAL A 35 -24.63 -10.45 7.71
C VAL A 35 -25.98 -10.03 7.17
N GLU A 36 -27.02 -10.24 7.97
CA GLU A 36 -28.37 -9.76 7.67
C GLU A 36 -28.51 -8.28 8.08
N GLU A 37 -28.85 -7.43 7.12
CA GLU A 37 -29.12 -6.02 7.38
C GLU A 37 -30.50 -5.63 6.85
N PRO A 38 -31.22 -4.71 7.55
CA PRO A 38 -32.46 -4.18 7.04
C PRO A 38 -32.20 -3.35 5.78
N THR A 39 -32.91 -3.69 4.69
CA THR A 39 -32.90 -2.87 3.48
C THR A 39 -33.93 -1.74 3.63
N ALA A 40 -33.54 -0.52 3.24
CA ALA A 40 -34.48 0.57 3.11
C ALA A 40 -35.61 0.13 2.16
N ALA A 41 -36.86 0.35 2.57
CA ALA A 41 -37.96 0.21 1.63
C ALA A 41 -37.68 1.19 0.50
N LYS A 42 -37.56 0.70 -0.75
CA LYS A 42 -37.57 1.57 -1.93
C LYS A 42 -38.89 2.33 -1.89
N THR A 43 -38.87 3.52 -1.31
CA THR A 43 -39.90 4.51 -1.56
C THR A 43 -39.87 4.76 -3.07
N PRO A 44 -41.06 4.74 -3.76
CA PRO A 44 -41.07 5.17 -5.15
C PRO A 44 -40.45 6.55 -5.18
N ALA A 45 -39.38 6.72 -5.99
CA ALA A 45 -38.64 7.94 -6.10
C ALA A 45 -39.57 9.13 -6.37
N GLY A 46 -40.02 9.74 -5.32
CA GLY A 46 -40.40 11.13 -5.31
C GLY A 46 -39.13 11.91 -5.49
N ASN A 47 -38.99 12.58 -6.59
CA ASN A 47 -37.93 13.44 -7.01
C ASN A 47 -37.72 14.62 -6.04
N GLN A 48 -37.25 14.36 -4.81
CA GLN A 48 -36.91 15.39 -3.83
C GLN A 48 -35.69 14.89 -3.04
N GLY A 49 -34.48 15.24 -3.49
CA GLY A 49 -33.35 14.94 -2.67
C GLY A 49 -31.98 14.97 -3.35
N LEU A 50 -31.87 15.41 -4.57
CA LEU A 50 -30.64 15.99 -5.12
C LEU A 50 -31.10 17.31 -5.70
N GLY A 51 -30.80 18.41 -5.01
CA GLY A 51 -31.00 19.75 -5.51
C GLY A 51 -30.49 19.77 -6.94
N SER A 52 -31.31 20.10 -7.85
CA SER A 52 -31.13 20.09 -9.28
C SER A 52 -29.78 20.72 -9.68
N LEU A 53 -28.73 19.92 -9.67
CA LEU A 53 -27.77 20.04 -10.76
C LEU A 53 -28.60 19.57 -11.95
N SER A 54 -29.28 20.54 -12.58
CA SER A 54 -30.31 20.37 -13.56
C SER A 54 -29.98 19.23 -14.51
N ALA A 55 -30.79 18.18 -14.51
CA ALA A 55 -30.81 17.15 -15.55
C ALA A 55 -31.15 17.77 -16.93
N ALA A 56 -31.58 19.05 -16.94
CA ALA A 56 -31.80 19.85 -18.12
C ALA A 56 -30.48 20.42 -18.62
N GLY A 57 -29.74 19.61 -19.42
CA GLY A 57 -28.65 20.17 -20.19
C GLY A 57 -27.38 19.34 -20.38
N ARG A 58 -27.25 18.14 -19.81
CA ARG A 58 -26.08 17.30 -20.10
C ARG A 58 -26.25 16.67 -21.51
N LYS A 59 -25.77 17.37 -22.52
CA LYS A 59 -25.63 16.81 -23.87
C LYS A 59 -24.39 15.96 -23.92
N PRO A 60 -24.38 14.83 -24.68
CA PRO A 60 -23.16 14.14 -25.01
C PRO A 60 -22.17 15.11 -25.67
N VAL A 61 -20.92 15.11 -25.23
CA VAL A 61 -19.84 15.94 -25.75
C VAL A 61 -18.87 15.01 -26.48
N HIS A 62 -18.40 15.41 -27.65
CA HIS A 62 -17.38 14.66 -28.36
C HIS A 62 -16.05 14.73 -27.61
N LEU A 63 -15.31 13.60 -27.58
CA LEU A 63 -14.02 13.49 -26.90
C LEU A 63 -13.03 14.59 -27.35
N THR A 64 -13.09 14.97 -28.63
CA THR A 64 -12.27 16.01 -29.24
C THR A 64 -12.61 17.45 -28.76
N GLU A 65 -13.79 17.66 -28.19
CA GLU A 65 -14.23 18.94 -27.64
C GLU A 65 -13.80 19.13 -26.18
N ILE A 66 -13.35 18.05 -25.56
CA ILE A 66 -12.85 18.08 -24.18
C ILE A 66 -11.39 18.54 -24.22
N SER A 67 -11.15 19.78 -23.83
CA SER A 67 -9.77 20.26 -23.67
C SER A 67 -9.16 19.56 -22.45
N THR A 68 -8.25 18.64 -22.68
CA THR A 68 -7.33 18.16 -21.64
C THR A 68 -6.26 19.25 -21.46
N GLY A 69 -6.57 20.29 -20.68
CA GLY A 69 -5.54 21.11 -20.07
C GLY A 69 -4.59 20.20 -19.30
N LYS A 70 -3.34 20.60 -19.06
CA LYS A 70 -2.47 19.86 -18.13
C LYS A 70 -3.28 19.54 -16.89
N GLU A 71 -3.39 18.25 -16.55
CA GLU A 71 -4.07 17.81 -15.34
C GLU A 71 -3.42 18.56 -14.16
N GLU A 72 -4.07 19.63 -13.70
CA GLU A 72 -3.58 20.42 -12.59
C GLU A 72 -3.75 19.57 -11.33
N ARG A 73 -2.63 19.05 -10.85
CA ARG A 73 -2.58 18.32 -9.58
C ARG A 73 -2.18 19.27 -8.48
N ILE A 74 -2.81 19.14 -7.33
CA ILE A 74 -2.45 19.89 -6.12
C ILE A 74 -1.39 19.09 -5.38
N PRO A 75 -0.13 19.56 -5.27
CA PRO A 75 0.90 18.91 -4.48
C PRO A 75 0.49 18.87 -3.00
N THR A 76 0.63 17.71 -2.36
CA THR A 76 0.30 17.57 -0.93
C THR A 76 1.34 18.23 -0.01
N GLY A 77 2.51 18.57 -0.56
CA GLY A 77 3.68 19.01 0.21
C GLY A 77 4.46 17.87 0.87
N ILE A 78 4.07 16.62 0.62
CA ILE A 78 4.73 15.40 1.12
C ILE A 78 5.10 14.55 -0.10
N GLY A 79 6.39 14.51 -0.46
CA GLY A 79 6.87 13.91 -1.71
C GLY A 79 6.57 12.42 -1.82
N GLU A 80 6.64 11.67 -0.71
CA GLU A 80 6.33 10.25 -0.69
C GLU A 80 4.81 9.99 -0.89
N LEU A 81 3.95 10.88 -0.44
CA LEU A 81 2.51 10.80 -0.72
C LEU A 81 2.21 11.18 -2.17
N ASP A 82 2.81 12.27 -2.66
CA ASP A 82 2.64 12.72 -4.06
C ASP A 82 3.07 11.63 -5.04
N ARG A 83 4.14 10.90 -4.74
CA ARG A 83 4.58 9.73 -5.52
C ARG A 83 3.45 8.69 -5.64
N VAL A 84 2.86 8.29 -4.53
CA VAL A 84 1.82 7.24 -4.51
C VAL A 84 0.53 7.72 -5.18
N LEU A 85 0.23 9.01 -5.08
CA LEU A 85 -0.89 9.65 -5.78
C LEU A 85 -0.63 9.82 -7.29
N GLY A 86 0.63 9.67 -7.75
CA GLY A 86 1.02 9.87 -9.14
C GLY A 86 1.28 11.33 -9.49
N GLY A 87 1.73 12.13 -8.51
CA GLY A 87 2.14 13.54 -8.67
C GLY A 87 1.27 14.56 -7.95
N GLY A 88 0.38 14.13 -7.05
CA GLY A 88 -0.47 14.99 -6.23
C GLY A 88 -1.96 14.68 -6.33
N ILE A 89 -2.77 15.47 -5.65
CA ILE A 89 -4.22 15.32 -5.57
C ILE A 89 -4.86 15.79 -6.88
N VAL A 90 -5.77 14.97 -7.42
CA VAL A 90 -6.58 15.33 -8.59
C VAL A 90 -7.86 16.01 -8.09
N PRO A 91 -8.20 17.23 -8.54
CA PRO A 91 -9.42 17.94 -8.14
C PRO A 91 -10.67 17.10 -8.38
N GLY A 92 -11.57 17.08 -7.40
CA GLY A 92 -12.81 16.27 -7.46
C GLY A 92 -12.60 14.77 -7.35
N SER A 93 -11.43 14.31 -6.92
CA SER A 93 -11.15 12.89 -6.68
C SER A 93 -11.61 12.43 -5.30
N LEU A 94 -11.95 11.15 -5.20
CA LEU A 94 -12.27 10.46 -3.96
C LEU A 94 -11.18 9.43 -3.65
N THR A 95 -10.41 9.65 -2.57
CA THR A 95 -9.28 8.81 -2.15
C THR A 95 -9.59 8.11 -0.83
N LEU A 96 -9.47 6.79 -0.80
CA LEU A 96 -9.55 5.98 0.42
C LEU A 96 -8.16 5.74 1.00
N VAL A 97 -8.00 6.03 2.29
CA VAL A 97 -6.80 5.70 3.07
C VAL A 97 -7.17 4.64 4.10
N GLY A 98 -6.80 3.39 3.82
CA GLY A 98 -7.04 2.22 4.66
C GLY A 98 -5.83 1.82 5.50
N GLY A 99 -6.04 0.95 6.47
CA GLY A 99 -4.98 0.36 7.30
C GLY A 99 -5.42 0.15 8.74
N ASP A 100 -4.57 -0.53 9.52
CA ASP A 100 -4.83 -0.86 10.92
C ASP A 100 -5.06 0.39 11.78
N PRO A 101 -5.87 0.28 12.85
CA PRO A 101 -5.99 1.36 13.84
C PRO A 101 -4.63 1.71 14.44
N GLY A 102 -4.35 3.03 14.59
CA GLY A 102 -3.09 3.52 15.15
C GLY A 102 -1.88 3.48 14.20
N ILE A 103 -2.03 3.09 12.92
CA ILE A 103 -0.91 3.02 11.95
C ILE A 103 -0.42 4.42 11.52
N GLY A 104 -1.21 5.48 11.68
CA GLY A 104 -0.84 6.85 11.31
C GLY A 104 -1.73 7.54 10.28
N LYS A 105 -2.84 6.94 9.82
CA LYS A 105 -3.73 7.49 8.79
C LYS A 105 -4.17 8.93 9.07
N SER A 106 -4.81 9.14 10.21
CA SER A 106 -5.31 10.46 10.63
C SER A 106 -4.18 11.46 10.87
N THR A 107 -2.99 11.00 11.28
CA THR A 107 -1.80 11.85 11.44
C THR A 107 -1.32 12.34 10.08
N LEU A 108 -1.16 11.44 9.10
CA LEU A 108 -0.75 11.81 7.74
C LEU A 108 -1.72 12.83 7.14
N LEU A 109 -3.04 12.56 7.22
CA LEU A 109 -4.03 13.46 6.63
C LEU A 109 -4.09 14.81 7.32
N LEU A 110 -3.88 14.87 8.63
CA LEU A 110 -3.78 16.15 9.34
C LEU A 110 -2.51 16.93 8.94
N GLN A 111 -1.38 16.24 8.67
CA GLN A 111 -0.18 16.86 8.10
C GLN A 111 -0.42 17.40 6.68
N VAL A 112 -1.14 16.65 5.83
CA VAL A 112 -1.57 17.12 4.50
C VAL A 112 -2.44 18.36 4.62
N CYS A 113 -3.42 18.36 5.53
CA CYS A 113 -4.28 19.54 5.78
C CYS A 113 -3.44 20.76 6.17
N ARG A 114 -2.42 20.57 7.01
CA ARG A 114 -1.49 21.63 7.40
C ARG A 114 -0.74 22.19 6.20
N MET A 115 -0.14 21.31 5.37
CA MET A 115 0.65 21.73 4.21
C MET A 115 -0.20 22.48 3.20
N LEU A 116 -1.39 21.97 2.88
CA LEU A 116 -2.30 22.61 1.93
C LEU A 116 -2.85 23.95 2.45
N SER A 117 -3.26 24.02 3.72
CA SER A 117 -3.74 25.27 4.31
C SER A 117 -2.63 26.33 4.34
N THR A 118 -1.38 25.95 4.58
CA THR A 118 -0.21 26.84 4.53
C THR A 118 0.07 27.31 3.10
N ALA A 119 -0.21 26.47 2.10
CA ALA A 119 -0.11 26.84 0.69
C ALA A 119 -1.27 27.74 0.20
N GLY A 120 -2.27 28.02 1.05
CA GLY A 120 -3.39 28.93 0.76
C GLY A 120 -4.68 28.23 0.34
N HIS A 121 -4.71 26.89 0.30
CA HIS A 121 -5.92 26.12 -0.03
C HIS A 121 -6.89 26.08 1.16
N GLN A 122 -8.18 26.17 0.86
CA GLN A 122 -9.25 25.98 1.86
C GLN A 122 -9.47 24.50 2.12
N VAL A 123 -9.27 24.09 3.37
CA VAL A 123 -9.31 22.69 3.79
C VAL A 123 -10.34 22.48 4.90
N LEU A 124 -11.13 21.40 4.82
CA LEU A 124 -12.10 21.02 5.82
C LEU A 124 -11.78 19.62 6.36
N TYR A 125 -11.53 19.52 7.67
CA TYR A 125 -11.32 18.23 8.35
C TYR A 125 -12.57 17.89 9.16
N ILE A 126 -13.22 16.76 8.81
CA ILE A 126 -14.45 16.28 9.43
C ILE A 126 -14.13 15.02 10.22
N SER A 127 -14.41 15.05 11.51
CA SER A 127 -14.22 13.92 12.42
C SER A 127 -15.53 13.42 12.98
N GLY A 128 -15.75 12.11 12.86
CA GLY A 128 -16.84 11.42 13.54
C GLY A 128 -16.40 10.64 14.77
N GLU A 129 -15.08 10.60 15.06
CA GLU A 129 -14.54 9.81 16.18
C GLU A 129 -13.94 10.67 17.29
N GLU A 130 -13.29 11.77 16.91
CA GLU A 130 -12.58 12.63 17.88
C GLU A 130 -13.27 13.98 18.05
N SER A 131 -13.21 14.50 19.27
CA SER A 131 -13.63 15.86 19.59
C SER A 131 -12.63 16.90 19.06
N LEU A 132 -13.08 18.14 18.85
CA LEU A 132 -12.23 19.27 18.43
C LEU A 132 -10.99 19.42 19.34
N ARG A 133 -11.13 19.18 20.65
CA ARG A 133 -10.03 19.25 21.62
C ARG A 133 -8.98 18.17 21.36
N GLN A 134 -9.39 16.94 21.07
CA GLN A 134 -8.46 15.83 20.78
C GLN A 134 -7.70 16.08 19.50
N ILE A 135 -8.39 16.54 18.43
CA ILE A 135 -7.75 16.93 17.17
C ILE A 135 -6.75 18.06 17.41
N LYS A 136 -7.11 19.09 18.21
CA LYS A 136 -6.21 20.19 18.52
C LYS A 136 -4.95 19.72 19.26
N LEU A 137 -5.08 18.80 20.22
CA LEU A 137 -3.92 18.23 20.93
C LEU A 137 -2.97 17.47 20.00
N ARG A 138 -3.50 16.80 18.99
CA ARG A 138 -2.70 16.15 17.95
C ARG A 138 -2.05 17.18 17.02
N ALA A 139 -2.82 18.17 16.59
CA ALA A 139 -2.35 19.26 15.72
C ALA A 139 -1.15 20.02 16.31
N VAL A 140 -1.17 20.32 17.61
CA VAL A 140 -0.06 21.01 18.30
C VAL A 140 1.28 20.25 18.19
N ARG A 141 1.25 18.92 18.14
CA ARG A 141 2.47 18.10 17.96
C ARG A 141 3.00 18.17 16.54
N ILE A 142 2.09 18.32 15.55
CA ILE A 142 2.45 18.37 14.13
C ILE A 142 3.03 19.72 13.75
N GLY A 143 2.61 20.80 14.42
CA GLY A 143 3.10 22.15 14.21
C GLY A 143 2.00 23.20 14.16
N GLU A 144 2.31 24.37 13.61
CA GLU A 144 1.37 25.48 13.50
C GLU A 144 0.40 25.30 12.33
N PHE A 145 -0.82 25.75 12.50
CA PHE A 145 -1.90 25.76 11.52
C PHE A 145 -2.46 27.17 11.37
N ASN A 146 -2.97 27.50 10.21
CA ASN A 146 -3.58 28.78 9.90
C ASN A 146 -5.12 28.69 9.79
N GLU A 147 -5.78 29.80 9.47
CA GLU A 147 -7.22 29.93 9.37
C GLU A 147 -7.84 29.23 8.13
N ASN A 148 -7.02 28.79 7.16
CA ASN A 148 -7.50 28.07 5.98
C ASN A 148 -7.87 26.60 6.30
N LEU A 149 -7.60 26.10 7.51
CA LEU A 149 -8.07 24.81 7.98
C LEU A 149 -9.26 24.96 8.92
N SER A 150 -10.42 24.51 8.48
CA SER A 150 -11.63 24.39 9.30
C SER A 150 -11.82 22.96 9.83
N LEU A 151 -12.29 22.84 11.07
CA LEU A 151 -12.61 21.55 11.72
C LEU A 151 -14.11 21.44 11.98
N LEU A 152 -14.68 20.27 11.69
CA LEU A 152 -16.07 19.95 11.97
C LEU A 152 -16.14 18.58 12.68
N CYS A 153 -16.87 18.51 13.81
CA CYS A 153 -17.22 17.23 14.45
C CYS A 153 -18.67 16.93 14.14
N GLU A 154 -18.91 16.10 13.14
CA GLU A 154 -20.24 15.73 12.66
C GLU A 154 -20.19 14.37 11.97
N THR A 155 -21.31 13.63 12.05
CA THR A 155 -21.48 12.31 11.46
C THR A 155 -22.64 12.23 10.48
N ASN A 156 -23.58 13.18 10.54
CA ASN A 156 -24.73 13.27 9.63
C ASN A 156 -24.30 13.84 8.27
N LEU A 157 -24.47 13.07 7.20
CA LEU A 157 -24.05 13.44 5.86
C LEU A 157 -24.82 14.62 5.25
N ASP A 158 -26.07 14.85 5.65
CA ASP A 158 -26.83 16.00 5.14
C ASP A 158 -26.28 17.30 5.71
N ILE A 159 -25.91 17.32 7.00
CA ILE A 159 -25.24 18.47 7.64
C ILE A 159 -23.86 18.69 7.02
N ILE A 160 -23.07 17.62 6.86
CA ILE A 160 -21.74 17.67 6.22
C ILE A 160 -21.85 18.27 4.82
N ARG A 161 -22.81 17.81 4.03
CA ARG A 161 -23.07 18.31 2.68
C ARG A 161 -23.41 19.80 2.69
N ALA A 162 -24.31 20.24 3.56
CA ALA A 162 -24.69 21.66 3.67
C ALA A 162 -23.48 22.53 4.05
N VAL A 163 -22.60 22.06 4.92
CA VAL A 163 -21.36 22.76 5.26
C VAL A 163 -20.42 22.82 4.06
N MET A 164 -20.21 21.72 3.33
CA MET A 164 -19.35 21.70 2.14
C MET A 164 -19.89 22.62 1.02
N GLU A 165 -21.21 22.68 0.84
CA GLU A 165 -21.86 23.60 -0.13
C GLU A 165 -21.66 25.06 0.24
N LYS A 166 -21.65 25.38 1.53
CA LYS A 166 -21.46 26.74 2.04
C LYS A 166 -19.98 27.17 2.01
N GLU A 167 -19.10 26.35 2.59
CA GLU A 167 -17.67 26.68 2.78
C GLU A 167 -16.85 26.45 1.51
N LYS A 168 -17.30 25.57 0.60
CA LYS A 168 -16.64 25.22 -0.69
C LYS A 168 -15.15 24.94 -0.55
N PRO A 169 -14.73 24.02 0.33
CA PRO A 169 -13.31 23.68 0.47
C PRO A 169 -12.77 23.07 -0.82
N GLU A 170 -11.50 23.25 -1.11
CA GLU A 170 -10.81 22.57 -2.23
C GLU A 170 -10.51 21.11 -1.89
N MET A 171 -10.26 20.86 -0.60
CA MET A 171 -10.04 19.52 -0.06
C MET A 171 -10.82 19.30 1.23
N ALA A 172 -11.38 18.09 1.40
CA ALA A 172 -12.00 17.64 2.63
C ALA A 172 -11.44 16.28 3.09
N VAL A 173 -11.38 16.07 4.40
CA VAL A 173 -11.05 14.79 5.04
C VAL A 173 -12.25 14.30 5.83
N ILE A 174 -12.60 13.01 5.68
CA ILE A 174 -13.61 12.29 6.46
C ILE A 174 -12.91 11.26 7.34
N ASP A 175 -12.90 11.45 8.65
CA ASP A 175 -12.23 10.59 9.62
C ASP A 175 -13.19 10.14 10.73
N SER A 176 -13.81 8.94 10.62
CA SER A 176 -13.71 7.90 9.60
C SER A 176 -15.06 7.64 8.92
N ILE A 177 -15.02 6.95 7.78
CA ILE A 177 -16.24 6.60 7.03
C ILE A 177 -17.21 5.72 7.85
N GLN A 178 -16.66 4.93 8.77
CA GLN A 178 -17.46 4.00 9.58
C GLN A 178 -18.39 4.71 10.57
N THR A 179 -18.11 5.95 10.91
CA THR A 179 -18.95 6.74 11.82
C THR A 179 -20.00 7.58 11.10
N MET A 180 -19.84 7.76 9.79
CA MET A 180 -20.78 8.54 8.99
C MET A 180 -22.09 7.80 8.79
N TYR A 181 -23.20 8.53 8.76
CA TYR A 181 -24.50 7.96 8.48
C TYR A 181 -25.37 8.88 7.62
N ASN A 182 -26.24 8.22 6.84
CA ASN A 182 -27.33 8.81 6.10
C ASN A 182 -28.64 8.39 6.76
N GLU A 183 -29.50 9.35 7.11
CA GLU A 183 -30.79 9.09 7.78
C GLU A 183 -31.77 8.28 6.91
N GLU A 184 -31.62 8.31 5.60
CA GLU A 184 -32.45 7.54 4.68
C GLU A 184 -32.14 6.03 4.73
N VAL A 185 -31.01 5.63 5.31
CA VAL A 185 -30.59 4.23 5.45
C VAL A 185 -30.88 3.74 6.85
N SER A 186 -31.70 2.72 6.98
CA SER A 186 -32.21 2.25 8.28
C SER A 186 -31.20 1.39 9.08
N SER A 187 -30.04 1.03 8.50
CA SER A 187 -29.00 0.25 9.17
C SER A 187 -28.11 1.14 10.06
N ALA A 188 -27.43 0.53 11.01
CA ALA A 188 -26.56 1.24 11.94
C ALA A 188 -25.32 1.84 11.26
N PRO A 189 -24.75 2.94 11.79
CA PRO A 189 -23.42 3.42 11.36
C PRO A 189 -22.38 2.30 11.38
N GLY A 190 -21.48 2.28 10.39
CA GLY A 190 -20.47 1.23 10.24
C GLY A 190 -20.95 -0.05 9.56
N SER A 191 -22.25 -0.25 9.34
CA SER A 191 -22.76 -1.34 8.53
C SER A 191 -22.37 -1.20 7.06
N VAL A 192 -22.37 -2.32 6.30
CA VAL A 192 -21.97 -2.32 4.88
C VAL A 192 -22.87 -1.36 4.06
N SER A 193 -24.15 -1.37 4.30
CA SER A 193 -25.11 -0.49 3.59
C SER A 193 -24.89 0.98 3.91
N GLN A 194 -24.66 1.34 5.17
CA GLN A 194 -24.37 2.72 5.55
C GLN A 194 -23.04 3.21 4.95
N VAL A 195 -21.98 2.42 5.06
CA VAL A 195 -20.66 2.79 4.54
C VAL A 195 -20.69 2.95 3.02
N ARG A 196 -21.41 2.08 2.29
CA ARG A 196 -21.60 2.22 0.84
C ARG A 196 -22.38 3.47 0.47
N GLU A 197 -23.50 3.72 1.13
CA GLU A 197 -24.33 4.89 0.82
C GLU A 197 -23.61 6.18 1.20
N SER A 198 -22.95 6.23 2.35
CA SER A 198 -22.12 7.36 2.75
C SER A 198 -21.05 7.68 1.70
N THR A 199 -20.38 6.64 1.19
CA THR A 199 -19.38 6.81 0.13
C THR A 199 -19.99 7.29 -1.18
N ASN A 200 -21.20 6.83 -1.51
CA ASN A 200 -21.95 7.28 -2.69
C ASN A 200 -22.25 8.78 -2.64
N VAL A 201 -22.73 9.25 -1.48
CA VAL A 201 -22.99 10.69 -1.24
C VAL A 201 -21.71 11.50 -1.37
N LEU A 202 -20.63 11.08 -0.73
CA LEU A 202 -19.33 11.76 -0.79
C LEU A 202 -18.76 11.78 -2.23
N MET A 203 -18.95 10.71 -3.00
CA MET A 203 -18.55 10.68 -4.42
C MET A 203 -19.34 11.68 -5.26
N GLN A 204 -20.65 11.83 -5.00
CA GLN A 204 -21.47 12.82 -5.70
C GLN A 204 -21.03 14.25 -5.35
N ILE A 205 -20.70 14.52 -4.08
CA ILE A 205 -20.16 15.80 -3.63
C ILE A 205 -18.82 16.07 -4.34
N ALA A 206 -17.89 15.10 -4.30
CA ALA A 206 -16.57 15.25 -4.92
C ALA A 206 -16.68 15.58 -6.42
N LYS A 207 -17.45 14.79 -7.17
CA LYS A 207 -17.61 14.98 -8.63
C LYS A 207 -18.48 16.18 -9.00
N GLY A 208 -19.50 16.49 -8.19
CA GLY A 208 -20.45 17.57 -8.47
C GLY A 208 -19.90 18.96 -8.14
N MET A 209 -19.09 19.07 -7.10
CA MET A 209 -18.56 20.33 -6.60
C MET A 209 -17.07 20.52 -6.88
N GLY A 210 -16.38 19.51 -7.41
CA GLY A 210 -14.93 19.55 -7.65
C GLY A 210 -14.08 19.47 -6.37
N ILE A 211 -14.66 19.05 -5.24
CA ILE A 211 -13.96 18.94 -3.95
C ILE A 211 -13.19 17.63 -3.92
N SER A 212 -11.89 17.68 -3.63
CA SER A 212 -11.08 16.48 -3.41
C SER A 212 -11.33 15.94 -2.01
N ILE A 213 -11.77 14.67 -1.89
CA ILE A 213 -12.14 14.09 -0.60
C ILE A 213 -11.23 12.91 -0.26
N PHE A 214 -10.63 12.95 0.92
CA PHE A 214 -9.95 11.81 1.53
C PHE A 214 -10.86 11.16 2.56
N ILE A 215 -11.01 9.84 2.44
CA ILE A 215 -11.79 9.03 3.37
C ILE A 215 -10.84 8.13 4.17
N VAL A 216 -10.90 8.21 5.48
CA VAL A 216 -10.21 7.25 6.36
C VAL A 216 -11.09 6.02 6.56
N GLY A 217 -10.50 4.83 6.32
CA GLY A 217 -11.13 3.54 6.57
C GLY A 217 -10.30 2.69 7.53
N HIS A 218 -10.94 2.09 8.55
CA HIS A 218 -10.29 1.17 9.47
C HIS A 218 -10.48 -0.28 8.99
N VAL A 219 -9.38 -1.05 8.95
CA VAL A 219 -9.46 -2.50 8.73
C VAL A 219 -9.90 -3.15 10.03
N THR A 220 -11.00 -3.92 9.99
CA THR A 220 -11.50 -4.61 11.18
C THR A 220 -11.18 -6.10 11.10
N LYS A 221 -10.59 -6.64 12.16
CA LYS A 221 -10.32 -8.08 12.30
C LYS A 221 -11.56 -8.87 12.71
N ASP A 222 -12.55 -8.20 13.30
CA ASP A 222 -13.68 -8.84 14.00
C ASP A 222 -14.99 -8.92 13.18
N GLY A 223 -14.98 -8.52 11.91
CA GLY A 223 -16.09 -8.75 10.99
C GLY A 223 -17.41 -7.98 11.25
N ASN A 224 -17.51 -7.19 12.32
CA ASN A 224 -18.75 -6.49 12.68
C ASN A 224 -18.94 -5.11 12.03
N VAL A 225 -17.88 -4.57 11.44
CA VAL A 225 -17.89 -3.25 10.77
C VAL A 225 -17.40 -3.42 9.34
N ALA A 226 -18.03 -2.76 8.39
CA ALA A 226 -17.63 -2.81 6.99
C ALA A 226 -16.16 -2.33 6.81
N GLY A 227 -15.32 -3.21 6.29
CA GLY A 227 -13.92 -2.91 5.99
C GLY A 227 -13.75 -2.05 4.74
N PRO A 228 -12.56 -1.45 4.55
CA PRO A 228 -12.27 -0.59 3.38
C PRO A 228 -12.44 -1.29 2.03
N ARG A 229 -12.30 -2.61 1.96
CA ARG A 229 -12.49 -3.40 0.72
C ARG A 229 -13.86 -3.22 0.06
N VAL A 230 -14.89 -2.95 0.85
CA VAL A 230 -16.23 -2.64 0.33
C VAL A 230 -16.22 -1.40 -0.56
N LEU A 231 -15.32 -0.46 -0.29
CA LEU A 231 -15.22 0.85 -0.93
C LEU A 231 -14.26 0.89 -2.12
N GLU A 232 -13.34 -0.08 -2.24
CA GLU A 232 -12.28 -0.08 -3.26
C GLU A 232 -12.82 0.13 -4.68
N HIS A 233 -14.00 -0.42 -4.99
CA HIS A 233 -14.59 -0.30 -6.33
C HIS A 233 -15.24 1.07 -6.57
N MET A 234 -15.63 1.77 -5.51
CA MET A 234 -16.37 3.03 -5.59
C MET A 234 -15.46 4.26 -5.71
N VAL A 235 -14.30 4.22 -5.06
CA VAL A 235 -13.35 5.35 -5.01
C VAL A 235 -12.41 5.38 -6.21
N ASP A 236 -11.79 6.52 -6.47
CA ASP A 236 -10.84 6.70 -7.58
C ASP A 236 -9.44 6.18 -7.23
N THR A 237 -9.01 6.40 -5.99
CA THR A 237 -7.69 5.99 -5.49
C THR A 237 -7.84 5.25 -4.16
N VAL A 238 -7.08 4.19 -3.98
CA VAL A 238 -7.01 3.40 -2.74
C VAL A 238 -5.56 3.32 -2.27
N LEU A 239 -5.33 3.81 -1.09
CA LEU A 239 -4.04 3.79 -0.41
C LEU A 239 -4.16 2.92 0.84
N TYR A 240 -3.22 1.99 1.05
CA TYR A 240 -3.15 1.20 2.28
C TYR A 240 -1.87 1.47 3.04
N PHE A 241 -2.02 1.75 4.33
CA PHE A 241 -0.89 1.69 5.26
C PHE A 241 -0.58 0.25 5.63
N GLU A 242 0.65 -0.14 5.42
CA GLU A 242 1.25 -1.42 5.81
C GLU A 242 2.38 -1.17 6.82
N GLY A 243 2.63 -2.11 7.71
CA GLY A 243 3.75 -2.10 8.65
C GLY A 243 3.39 -2.71 9.99
N ASP A 244 4.41 -3.15 10.71
CA ASP A 244 4.27 -3.62 12.08
C ASP A 244 4.18 -2.41 13.02
N ARG A 245 3.34 -2.49 14.07
CA ARG A 245 3.23 -1.43 15.10
C ARG A 245 4.54 -1.20 15.85
N HIS A 246 5.42 -2.19 15.87
CA HIS A 246 6.72 -2.13 16.51
C HIS A 246 7.84 -1.66 15.57
N ALA A 247 7.62 -1.63 14.25
CA ALA A 247 8.59 -1.07 13.31
C ALA A 247 8.52 0.46 13.31
N SER A 248 9.67 1.12 13.16
CA SER A 248 9.76 2.59 13.14
C SER A 248 9.12 3.19 11.88
N TYR A 249 9.06 2.44 10.79
CA TYR A 249 8.54 2.93 9.51
C TYR A 249 7.18 2.34 9.15
N ARG A 250 6.53 3.04 8.23
CA ARG A 250 5.23 2.74 7.65
C ARG A 250 5.33 2.83 6.14
N ILE A 251 4.76 1.86 5.46
CA ILE A 251 4.65 1.87 4.00
C ILE A 251 3.24 2.27 3.63
N LEU A 252 3.11 3.25 2.76
CA LEU A 252 1.84 3.63 2.14
C LEU A 252 1.84 3.09 0.72
N ARG A 253 0.98 2.11 0.44
CA ARG A 253 0.88 1.45 -0.88
C ARG A 253 -0.33 1.93 -1.66
N GLY A 254 -0.12 2.29 -2.92
CA GLY A 254 -1.19 2.55 -3.87
C GLY A 254 -1.72 1.25 -4.48
N VAL A 255 -2.90 0.81 -4.02
CA VAL A 255 -3.54 -0.44 -4.50
C VAL A 255 -4.39 -0.19 -5.74
N LYS A 256 -5.00 0.97 -5.82
CA LYS A 256 -5.79 1.43 -6.97
C LYS A 256 -5.51 2.91 -7.21
N ASN A 257 -5.27 3.27 -8.45
CA ASN A 257 -5.15 4.68 -8.85
C ASN A 257 -5.65 4.85 -10.29
N ARG A 258 -6.75 5.59 -10.48
CA ARG A 258 -7.30 5.90 -11.81
C ARG A 258 -6.49 6.97 -12.54
N PHE A 259 -5.64 7.69 -11.82
CA PHE A 259 -4.91 8.86 -12.30
C PHE A 259 -3.40 8.62 -12.42
N GLY A 260 -2.92 7.41 -12.10
CA GLY A 260 -1.50 7.12 -12.11
C GLY A 260 -1.19 5.63 -11.99
N SER A 261 0.08 5.32 -11.74
CA SER A 261 0.55 3.96 -11.52
C SER A 261 -0.06 3.35 -10.25
N THR A 262 -0.31 2.05 -10.29
CA THR A 262 -0.62 1.24 -9.11
C THR A 262 0.63 0.57 -8.58
N ASN A 263 0.59 0.11 -7.32
CA ASN A 263 1.72 -0.53 -6.62
C ASN A 263 2.90 0.42 -6.30
N GLU A 264 2.75 1.73 -6.53
CA GLU A 264 3.71 2.70 -6.00
C GLU A 264 3.67 2.70 -4.47
N ILE A 265 4.84 2.88 -3.85
CA ILE A 265 4.94 2.98 -2.40
C ILE A 265 5.55 4.31 -1.95
N GLY A 266 5.04 4.80 -0.83
CA GLY A 266 5.64 5.87 -0.02
C GLY A 266 6.15 5.28 1.29
N VAL A 267 7.34 5.68 1.71
CA VAL A 267 7.95 5.19 2.95
C VAL A 267 8.04 6.33 3.96
N PHE A 268 7.51 6.08 5.15
CA PHE A 268 7.45 7.05 6.23
C PHE A 268 8.03 6.47 7.50
N GLU A 269 8.63 7.30 8.32
CA GLU A 269 9.02 7.01 9.68
C GLU A 269 8.06 7.67 10.67
N MET A 270 7.63 6.95 11.70
CA MET A 270 6.81 7.52 12.76
C MET A 270 7.70 8.18 13.80
N GLN A 271 7.62 9.49 13.91
CA GLN A 271 8.34 10.29 14.92
C GLN A 271 7.37 11.00 15.89
N THR A 272 7.90 11.73 16.86
CA THR A 272 7.10 12.43 17.87
C THR A 272 6.20 13.50 17.25
N GLU A 273 6.71 14.19 16.21
CA GLU A 273 6.02 15.27 15.48
C GLU A 273 5.04 14.73 14.42
N GLY A 274 5.04 13.41 14.16
CA GLY A 274 4.18 12.76 13.18
C GLY A 274 4.93 11.84 12.22
N LEU A 275 4.43 11.71 10.99
CA LEU A 275 5.05 10.92 9.94
C LEU A 275 6.05 11.77 9.15
N VAL A 276 7.28 11.30 9.08
CA VAL A 276 8.37 11.91 8.31
C VAL A 276 8.66 11.05 7.10
N GLU A 277 8.78 11.65 5.92
CA GLU A 277 9.09 10.93 4.69
C GLU A 277 10.52 10.39 4.67
N VAL A 278 10.69 9.13 4.27
CA VAL A 278 11.99 8.50 4.08
C VAL A 278 12.41 8.66 2.62
N LYS A 279 13.24 9.66 2.34
CA LYS A 279 13.68 10.01 0.98
C LYS A 279 14.48 8.89 0.31
N ASN A 280 15.24 8.15 1.09
CA ASN A 280 16.06 7.02 0.61
C ASN A 280 15.77 5.74 1.42
N PRO A 281 14.73 4.97 1.07
CA PRO A 281 14.42 3.73 1.77
C PRO A 281 15.54 2.70 1.71
N SER A 282 16.27 2.62 0.60
CA SER A 282 17.37 1.66 0.47
C SER A 282 18.47 1.91 1.50
N GLU A 283 18.87 3.16 1.72
CA GLU A 283 19.85 3.54 2.74
C GLU A 283 19.34 3.20 4.14
N TYR A 284 18.09 3.48 4.41
CA TYR A 284 17.46 3.17 5.68
C TYR A 284 17.40 1.65 5.94
N MET A 285 17.04 0.84 4.91
CA MET A 285 16.92 -0.62 5.03
C MET A 285 18.27 -1.33 5.20
N LEU A 286 19.35 -0.70 4.75
CA LEU A 286 20.71 -1.22 4.88
C LEU A 286 21.41 -0.74 6.15
N ASN A 287 20.78 0.15 6.92
CA ASN A 287 21.36 0.68 8.16
C ASN A 287 21.48 -0.42 9.22
N GLY A 288 22.65 -0.50 9.87
CA GLY A 288 22.95 -1.53 10.88
C GLY A 288 23.30 -2.90 10.32
N ARG A 289 23.54 -3.04 9.02
CA ARG A 289 24.02 -4.27 8.41
C ARG A 289 25.36 -4.69 9.03
N PRO A 290 25.52 -5.97 9.44
CA PRO A 290 26.76 -6.45 9.99
C PRO A 290 27.87 -6.52 8.92
N GLU A 291 29.05 -6.04 9.23
CA GLU A 291 30.23 -6.18 8.38
C GLU A 291 30.86 -7.57 8.53
N GLY A 292 31.30 -8.18 7.44
CA GLY A 292 32.01 -9.44 7.44
C GLY A 292 31.20 -10.66 7.91
N ALA A 293 29.85 -10.61 7.89
CA ALA A 293 29.01 -11.71 8.29
C ALA A 293 28.64 -12.63 7.10
N SER A 294 28.79 -13.95 7.29
CA SER A 294 28.24 -14.93 6.36
C SER A 294 26.71 -14.93 6.45
N GLY A 295 26.02 -15.26 5.33
CA GLY A 295 24.57 -15.31 5.28
C GLY A 295 23.88 -13.96 5.06
N SER A 296 24.61 -12.84 4.93
CA SER A 296 24.06 -11.53 4.60
C SER A 296 24.33 -11.17 3.14
N VAL A 297 23.28 -10.83 2.40
CA VAL A 297 23.33 -10.44 0.98
C VAL A 297 22.44 -9.23 0.73
N VAL A 298 22.93 -8.26 -0.04
CA VAL A 298 22.10 -7.15 -0.51
C VAL A 298 21.44 -7.54 -1.84
N ALA A 299 20.13 -7.52 -1.87
CA ALA A 299 19.36 -7.71 -3.08
C ALA A 299 18.61 -6.43 -3.48
N CYS A 300 18.32 -6.30 -4.78
CA CYS A 300 17.49 -5.20 -5.27
C CYS A 300 16.11 -5.71 -5.68
N SER A 301 15.08 -5.26 -4.95
CA SER A 301 13.67 -5.45 -5.26
C SER A 301 13.08 -4.22 -5.95
N MET A 302 11.98 -4.40 -6.68
CA MET A 302 11.17 -3.30 -7.21
C MET A 302 9.83 -3.25 -6.49
N GLU A 303 9.45 -2.08 -6.04
CA GLU A 303 8.11 -1.80 -5.57
C GLU A 303 7.50 -0.71 -6.45
N GLY A 304 6.54 -1.12 -7.31
CA GLY A 304 6.07 -0.27 -8.40
C GLY A 304 7.21 0.06 -9.37
N THR A 305 7.54 1.33 -9.48
CA THR A 305 8.68 1.81 -10.29
C THR A 305 9.94 2.08 -9.46
N ARG A 306 9.91 1.87 -8.14
CA ARG A 306 10.99 2.21 -7.23
C ARG A 306 11.90 1.03 -6.93
N PRO A 307 13.19 1.09 -7.26
CA PRO A 307 14.16 0.13 -6.78
C PRO A 307 14.42 0.33 -5.29
N ILE A 308 14.47 -0.77 -4.52
CA ILE A 308 14.77 -0.77 -3.09
C ILE A 308 15.84 -1.82 -2.85
N LEU A 309 16.95 -1.41 -2.28
CA LEU A 309 17.97 -2.33 -1.79
C LEU A 309 17.57 -2.82 -0.40
N ILE A 310 17.59 -4.13 -0.23
CA ILE A 310 17.23 -4.82 1.01
C ILE A 310 18.33 -5.79 1.41
N GLU A 311 18.53 -5.95 2.70
CA GLU A 311 19.38 -7.01 3.23
C GLU A 311 18.57 -8.29 3.39
N ILE A 312 19.04 -9.38 2.80
CA ILE A 312 18.57 -10.73 3.00
C ILE A 312 19.52 -11.45 3.93
N GLN A 313 19.02 -11.93 5.04
CA GLN A 313 19.79 -12.69 6.03
C GLN A 313 19.35 -14.15 6.00
N ALA A 314 20.29 -15.06 5.95
CA ALA A 314 20.04 -16.48 6.09
C ALA A 314 20.94 -17.08 7.19
N LEU A 315 20.36 -17.95 8.01
CA LEU A 315 21.06 -18.76 8.97
C LEU A 315 20.80 -20.23 8.66
N VAL A 316 21.84 -20.97 8.34
CA VAL A 316 21.79 -22.41 8.07
C VAL A 316 22.61 -23.12 9.11
N CYS A 317 22.01 -24.06 9.83
CA CYS A 317 22.68 -24.85 10.85
C CYS A 317 22.26 -26.32 10.78
N HIS A 318 23.07 -27.21 11.36
CA HIS A 318 22.73 -28.63 11.40
C HIS A 318 21.48 -28.89 12.23
N SER A 319 20.55 -29.69 11.69
CA SER A 319 19.32 -30.04 12.40
C SER A 319 19.55 -31.20 13.39
N ASN A 320 19.30 -30.94 14.66
CA ASN A 320 19.44 -31.94 15.72
C ASN A 320 18.18 -32.78 15.94
N PHE A 321 17.07 -32.50 15.25
CA PHE A 321 15.74 -33.07 15.53
C PHE A 321 15.22 -34.05 14.45
N GLY A 322 16.05 -34.46 13.51
CA GLY A 322 15.69 -35.41 12.45
C GLY A 322 14.81 -34.85 11.32
N ILE A 323 13.99 -33.83 11.57
CA ILE A 323 13.19 -33.11 10.56
C ILE A 323 13.66 -31.66 10.48
N PRO A 324 14.30 -31.25 9.38
CA PRO A 324 14.80 -29.90 9.22
C PRO A 324 13.68 -28.85 9.33
N ARG A 325 13.92 -27.81 10.10
CA ARG A 325 13.03 -26.67 10.25
C ARG A 325 13.38 -25.61 9.22
N ARG A 326 12.37 -25.03 8.63
CA ARG A 326 12.54 -23.93 7.68
C ARG A 326 11.61 -22.79 8.09
N THR A 327 12.12 -21.59 8.11
CA THR A 327 11.38 -20.39 8.51
C THR A 327 11.71 -19.26 7.56
N ALA A 328 10.70 -18.51 7.16
CA ALA A 328 10.85 -17.32 6.33
C ALA A 328 10.13 -16.15 6.98
N ALA A 329 10.82 -15.04 7.11
CA ALA A 329 10.27 -13.77 7.56
C ALA A 329 10.51 -12.72 6.48
N GLY A 330 9.48 -11.96 6.14
CA GLY A 330 9.55 -10.93 5.09
C GLY A 330 9.52 -11.45 3.64
N CYS A 331 9.54 -12.76 3.40
CA CYS A 331 9.37 -13.38 2.08
C CYS A 331 8.45 -14.60 2.13
N ASP A 332 8.04 -15.10 0.95
CA ASP A 332 7.15 -16.25 0.85
C ASP A 332 7.86 -17.54 1.28
N PHE A 333 7.28 -18.25 2.23
CA PHE A 333 7.82 -19.50 2.77
C PHE A 333 7.94 -20.60 1.71
N ASN A 334 6.96 -20.73 0.80
CA ASN A 334 6.99 -21.77 -0.24
C ASN A 334 8.10 -21.45 -1.24
N ARG A 335 8.33 -20.16 -1.53
CA ARG A 335 9.43 -19.74 -2.42
C ARG A 335 10.80 -20.11 -1.84
N VAL A 336 11.02 -19.90 -0.55
CA VAL A 336 12.26 -20.32 0.13
C VAL A 336 12.44 -21.84 0.02
N ASN A 337 11.41 -22.64 0.25
CA ASN A 337 11.46 -24.09 0.12
C ASN A 337 11.81 -24.55 -1.31
N LEU A 338 11.24 -23.90 -2.33
CA LEU A 338 11.58 -24.18 -3.73
C LEU A 338 13.04 -23.87 -4.04
N LEU A 339 13.55 -22.72 -3.58
CA LEU A 339 14.95 -22.33 -3.77
C LEU A 339 15.92 -23.30 -3.08
N MET A 340 15.58 -23.76 -1.87
CA MET A 340 16.39 -24.79 -1.18
C MET A 340 16.42 -26.11 -1.96
N ALA A 341 15.31 -26.55 -2.53
CA ALA A 341 15.28 -27.75 -3.37
C ALA A 341 16.11 -27.57 -4.67
N VAL A 342 16.09 -26.37 -5.26
CA VAL A 342 16.94 -26.03 -6.41
C VAL A 342 18.42 -26.07 -6.02
N LEU A 343 18.80 -25.45 -4.89
CA LEU A 343 20.18 -25.49 -4.39
C LEU A 343 20.68 -26.89 -4.17
N GLU A 344 19.86 -27.75 -3.57
CA GLU A 344 20.20 -29.14 -3.30
C GLU A 344 20.37 -29.92 -4.61
N LYS A 345 19.40 -29.86 -5.51
CA LYS A 345 19.39 -30.67 -6.73
C LYS A 345 20.33 -30.15 -7.82
N ARG A 346 20.42 -28.82 -7.97
CA ARG A 346 21.15 -28.17 -9.09
C ARG A 346 22.53 -27.68 -8.69
N ALA A 347 22.66 -27.08 -7.50
CA ALA A 347 23.95 -26.57 -7.02
C ALA A 347 24.72 -27.58 -6.14
N ARG A 348 24.15 -28.77 -5.86
CA ARG A 348 24.73 -29.82 -5.03
C ARG A 348 25.09 -29.34 -3.61
N VAL A 349 24.33 -28.43 -3.05
CA VAL A 349 24.46 -27.96 -1.67
C VAL A 349 23.61 -28.90 -0.80
N ASN A 350 24.21 -29.65 0.11
CA ASN A 350 23.47 -30.62 0.94
C ASN A 350 22.72 -29.93 2.09
N LEU A 351 21.45 -29.60 1.87
CA LEU A 351 20.58 -28.91 2.83
C LEU A 351 19.54 -29.85 3.48
N SER A 352 19.56 -31.14 3.12
CA SER A 352 18.56 -32.12 3.58
C SER A 352 18.59 -32.37 5.09
N THR A 353 19.71 -32.10 5.76
CA THR A 353 19.90 -32.24 7.20
C THR A 353 20.10 -30.91 7.93
N SER A 354 19.78 -29.81 7.29
CA SER A 354 20.03 -28.47 7.84
C SER A 354 18.73 -27.71 8.09
N ASP A 355 18.64 -27.11 9.26
CA ASP A 355 17.66 -26.06 9.55
C ASP A 355 18.04 -24.79 8.78
N ALA A 356 17.06 -24.07 8.27
CA ALA A 356 17.27 -22.83 7.54
C ALA A 356 16.25 -21.75 7.96
N TYR A 357 16.79 -20.59 8.26
CA TYR A 357 16.04 -19.40 8.63
C TYR A 357 16.39 -18.29 7.67
N VAL A 358 15.40 -17.73 6.98
CA VAL A 358 15.58 -16.62 6.04
C VAL A 358 14.79 -15.43 6.54
N ASN A 359 15.41 -14.27 6.58
CA ASN A 359 14.82 -13.04 7.04
C ASN A 359 15.15 -11.89 6.07
N ILE A 360 14.17 -11.10 5.68
CA ILE A 360 14.41 -9.80 5.06
C ILE A 360 14.51 -8.78 6.19
N ALA A 361 15.67 -8.15 6.31
CA ALA A 361 15.92 -7.14 7.33
C ALA A 361 14.95 -5.96 7.14
N GLY A 362 14.60 -5.33 8.27
CA GLY A 362 13.74 -4.16 8.23
C GLY A 362 12.23 -4.43 8.34
N GLY A 363 11.77 -5.72 8.47
CA GLY A 363 10.36 -6.07 8.71
C GLY A 363 9.42 -5.82 7.52
N ILE A 364 9.95 -5.63 6.31
CA ILE A 364 9.16 -5.47 5.08
C ILE A 364 8.87 -6.83 4.46
N LYS A 365 7.68 -6.96 3.87
CA LYS A 365 7.34 -8.13 3.06
C LYS A 365 7.65 -7.85 1.60
N MET A 366 8.53 -8.67 1.01
CA MET A 366 8.92 -8.63 -0.39
C MET A 366 8.53 -9.93 -1.07
N ASN A 367 7.75 -9.84 -2.15
CA ASN A 367 7.28 -11.01 -2.89
C ASN A 367 7.78 -11.02 -4.35
N GLU A 368 8.66 -10.09 -4.71
CA GLU A 368 9.19 -9.99 -6.06
C GLU A 368 10.17 -11.11 -6.36
N PRO A 369 9.99 -11.88 -7.47
CA PRO A 369 10.91 -12.99 -7.81
C PRO A 369 12.38 -12.58 -8.03
N ALA A 370 12.65 -11.30 -8.30
CA ALA A 370 14.02 -10.81 -8.48
C ALA A 370 14.91 -10.97 -7.24
N ILE A 371 14.36 -11.18 -6.04
CA ILE A 371 15.13 -11.43 -4.81
C ILE A 371 15.58 -12.88 -4.66
N ASP A 372 15.11 -13.81 -5.50
CA ASP A 372 15.41 -15.24 -5.40
C ASP A 372 16.91 -15.54 -5.40
N LEU A 373 17.65 -14.88 -6.30
CA LEU A 373 19.09 -15.05 -6.39
C LEU A 373 19.78 -14.60 -5.11
N GLY A 374 19.29 -13.51 -4.50
CA GLY A 374 19.76 -13.03 -3.21
C GLY A 374 19.48 -14.03 -2.08
N ILE A 375 18.27 -14.58 -2.01
CA ILE A 375 17.91 -15.61 -1.02
C ILE A 375 18.78 -16.84 -1.18
N ALA A 376 18.94 -17.33 -2.40
CA ALA A 376 19.75 -18.52 -2.69
C ALA A 376 21.23 -18.32 -2.31
N LEU A 377 21.80 -17.15 -2.63
CA LEU A 377 23.18 -16.83 -2.29
C LEU A 377 23.36 -16.61 -0.78
N ALA A 378 22.40 -16.02 -0.07
CA ALA A 378 22.43 -15.89 1.38
C ALA A 378 22.44 -17.26 2.07
N VAL A 379 21.59 -18.19 1.62
CA VAL A 379 21.55 -19.57 2.12
C VAL A 379 22.90 -20.27 1.88
N VAL A 380 23.47 -20.16 0.69
CA VAL A 380 24.78 -20.79 0.36
C VAL A 380 25.91 -20.15 1.16
N SER A 381 25.91 -18.84 1.30
CA SER A 381 26.89 -18.08 2.09
C SER A 381 26.90 -18.56 3.54
N SER A 382 25.72 -18.66 4.18
CA SER A 382 25.59 -19.19 5.54
C SER A 382 26.00 -20.66 5.64
N TYR A 383 25.57 -21.52 4.69
CA TYR A 383 25.91 -22.94 4.69
C TYR A 383 27.40 -23.20 4.60
N LYS A 384 28.12 -22.41 3.80
CA LYS A 384 29.56 -22.54 3.59
C LYS A 384 30.41 -21.70 4.55
N ASP A 385 29.78 -20.89 5.39
CA ASP A 385 30.39 -19.86 6.22
C ASP A 385 31.34 -18.93 5.42
N GLN A 386 30.88 -18.49 4.24
CA GLN A 386 31.64 -17.65 3.32
C GLN A 386 30.94 -16.27 3.17
N VAL A 387 31.71 -15.23 3.51
CA VAL A 387 31.21 -13.85 3.41
C VAL A 387 31.08 -13.46 1.93
N ILE A 388 29.98 -12.82 1.59
CA ILE A 388 29.78 -12.15 0.30
C ILE A 388 30.21 -10.70 0.47
N ASP A 389 30.97 -10.20 -0.50
CA ASP A 389 31.48 -8.84 -0.48
C ASP A 389 30.36 -7.81 -0.30
N GLU A 390 30.55 -6.94 0.68
CA GLU A 390 29.56 -5.95 1.14
C GLU A 390 29.17 -4.93 0.08
N LYS A 391 30.05 -4.70 -0.91
CA LYS A 391 29.84 -3.81 -2.05
C LYS A 391 29.14 -4.48 -3.22
N THR A 392 28.55 -5.66 -3.01
CA THR A 392 27.87 -6.42 -4.05
C THR A 392 26.35 -6.39 -3.86
N VAL A 393 25.64 -6.04 -4.92
CA VAL A 393 24.16 -6.17 -5.01
C VAL A 393 23.81 -7.33 -5.93
N VAL A 394 22.75 -8.03 -5.62
CA VAL A 394 22.32 -9.20 -6.39
C VAL A 394 20.85 -9.06 -6.77
N PHE A 395 20.48 -9.46 -7.98
CA PHE A 395 19.08 -9.66 -8.36
C PHE A 395 18.94 -10.67 -9.50
N GLY A 396 17.83 -11.41 -9.50
CA GLY A 396 17.49 -12.38 -10.54
C GLY A 396 16.44 -13.36 -10.04
N GLU A 397 15.51 -13.75 -10.91
CA GLU A 397 14.59 -14.86 -10.62
C GLU A 397 15.33 -16.20 -10.84
N VAL A 398 15.09 -17.16 -9.95
CA VAL A 398 15.68 -18.50 -10.07
C VAL A 398 14.60 -19.52 -10.43
N GLY A 399 14.76 -20.15 -11.60
CA GLY A 399 13.84 -21.21 -12.04
C GLY A 399 14.20 -22.59 -11.45
N LEU A 400 13.27 -23.56 -11.59
CA LEU A 400 13.41 -24.90 -11.02
C LEU A 400 14.53 -25.73 -11.68
N SER A 401 14.99 -25.36 -12.90
CA SER A 401 16.16 -25.97 -13.54
C SER A 401 17.48 -25.38 -13.03
N GLY A 402 17.44 -24.35 -12.19
CA GLY A 402 18.59 -23.62 -11.69
C GLY A 402 19.02 -22.47 -12.60
N GLU A 403 18.28 -22.17 -13.64
CA GLU A 403 18.50 -21.02 -14.53
C GLU A 403 18.22 -19.70 -13.81
N VAL A 404 18.98 -18.66 -14.15
CA VAL A 404 18.72 -17.29 -13.67
C VAL A 404 18.04 -16.50 -14.78
N ARG A 405 16.80 -16.12 -14.52
CA ARG A 405 15.87 -15.50 -15.48
C ARG A 405 15.95 -13.98 -15.44
N ALA A 406 15.53 -13.37 -16.56
CA ALA A 406 15.39 -11.93 -16.67
C ALA A 406 14.41 -11.36 -15.65
N VAL A 407 14.70 -10.16 -15.19
CA VAL A 407 13.81 -9.37 -14.34
C VAL A 407 13.52 -8.02 -14.99
N SER A 408 12.40 -7.42 -14.63
CA SER A 408 12.03 -6.10 -15.11
C SER A 408 12.94 -5.01 -14.56
N MET A 409 13.06 -3.90 -15.28
CA MET A 409 13.71 -2.66 -14.82
C MET A 409 15.16 -2.87 -14.31
N ALA A 410 15.93 -3.73 -14.99
CA ALA A 410 17.32 -4.03 -14.60
C ALA A 410 18.19 -2.76 -14.56
N GLU A 411 17.97 -1.81 -15.46
CA GLU A 411 18.68 -0.53 -15.49
C GLU A 411 18.50 0.26 -14.20
N GLN A 412 17.25 0.42 -13.74
CA GLN A 412 16.94 1.17 -12.51
C GLN A 412 17.56 0.50 -11.28
N ARG A 413 17.60 -0.84 -11.23
CA ARG A 413 18.24 -1.59 -10.14
C ARG A 413 19.75 -1.33 -10.07
N VAL A 414 20.42 -1.35 -11.22
CA VAL A 414 21.86 -1.07 -11.29
C VAL A 414 22.16 0.39 -10.95
N LEU A 415 21.33 1.34 -11.43
CA LEU A 415 21.50 2.75 -11.12
C LEU A 415 21.32 3.05 -9.62
N GLU A 416 20.37 2.40 -8.96
CA GLU A 416 20.18 2.55 -7.51
C GLU A 416 21.37 1.95 -6.73
N ALA A 417 21.84 0.77 -7.12
CA ALA A 417 23.06 0.18 -6.54
C ALA A 417 24.27 1.11 -6.67
N LYS A 418 24.49 1.65 -7.86
CA LYS A 418 25.57 2.61 -8.12
C LYS A 418 25.44 3.89 -7.30
N LYS A 419 24.24 4.46 -7.22
CA LYS A 419 23.93 5.68 -6.44
C LYS A 419 24.27 5.52 -4.96
N LEU A 420 24.08 4.31 -4.41
CA LEU A 420 24.38 3.97 -3.02
C LEU A 420 25.81 3.50 -2.78
N GLY A 421 26.69 3.60 -3.79
CA GLY A 421 28.10 3.34 -3.65
C GLY A 421 28.48 1.85 -3.69
N PHE A 422 27.61 0.98 -4.22
CA PHE A 422 27.97 -0.40 -4.52
C PHE A 422 28.89 -0.47 -5.73
N GLU A 423 29.80 -1.43 -5.72
CA GLU A 423 30.86 -1.56 -6.72
C GLU A 423 30.59 -2.69 -7.71
N ARG A 424 29.76 -3.68 -7.32
CA ARG A 424 29.46 -4.87 -8.11
C ARG A 424 27.97 -5.20 -8.12
N VAL A 425 27.48 -5.69 -9.25
CA VAL A 425 26.11 -6.21 -9.38
C VAL A 425 26.16 -7.57 -10.06
N ILE A 426 25.61 -8.59 -9.38
CA ILE A 426 25.37 -9.92 -9.94
C ILE A 426 23.95 -9.93 -10.49
N LEU A 427 23.80 -10.20 -11.79
CA LEU A 427 22.54 -10.06 -12.50
C LEU A 427 22.35 -11.13 -13.58
N PRO A 428 21.11 -11.39 -14.03
CA PRO A 428 20.87 -12.35 -15.12
C PRO A 428 21.60 -11.94 -16.40
N ALA A 429 22.32 -12.88 -17.04
CA ALA A 429 23.05 -12.62 -18.28
C ALA A 429 22.18 -12.05 -19.39
N VAL A 430 20.91 -12.44 -19.43
CA VAL A 430 19.91 -11.93 -20.40
C VAL A 430 19.58 -10.44 -20.21
N CYS A 431 19.85 -9.86 -19.04
CA CYS A 431 19.64 -8.43 -18.76
C CYS A 431 20.82 -7.55 -19.21
N MET A 432 21.97 -8.12 -19.59
CA MET A 432 23.19 -7.35 -19.91
C MET A 432 22.98 -6.29 -20.99
N LYS A 433 22.22 -6.60 -22.04
CA LYS A 433 21.95 -5.64 -23.14
C LYS A 433 21.32 -4.32 -22.68
N SER A 434 20.56 -4.36 -21.59
CA SER A 434 19.89 -3.16 -21.05
C SER A 434 20.77 -2.34 -20.09
N VAL A 435 21.87 -2.91 -19.58
CA VAL A 435 22.69 -2.28 -18.54
C VAL A 435 24.16 -2.07 -18.91
N GLU A 436 24.65 -2.65 -20.02
CA GLU A 436 26.06 -2.62 -20.44
C GLU A 436 26.65 -1.20 -20.62
N LYS A 437 25.78 -0.21 -20.85
CA LYS A 437 26.17 1.19 -20.99
C LYS A 437 26.39 1.91 -19.66
N ILE A 438 26.05 1.29 -18.53
CA ILE A 438 26.18 1.89 -17.21
C ILE A 438 27.64 1.72 -16.75
N GLY A 439 28.42 2.78 -16.83
CA GLY A 439 29.81 2.78 -16.34
C GLY A 439 29.90 3.01 -14.82
N GLY A 440 31.07 2.69 -14.23
CA GLY A 440 31.37 2.99 -12.82
C GLY A 440 30.82 1.99 -11.80
N ILE A 441 30.37 0.82 -12.25
CA ILE A 441 29.97 -0.34 -11.45
C ILE A 441 30.27 -1.61 -12.24
N ALA A 442 30.83 -2.66 -11.60
CA ALA A 442 31.15 -3.92 -12.26
C ALA A 442 29.86 -4.78 -12.40
N LEU A 443 29.53 -5.14 -13.64
CA LEU A 443 28.40 -5.98 -13.96
C LEU A 443 28.86 -7.43 -14.14
N ILE A 444 28.31 -8.34 -13.33
CA ILE A 444 28.68 -9.77 -13.30
C ILE A 444 27.47 -10.57 -13.80
N PRO A 445 27.42 -10.90 -15.10
CA PRO A 445 26.33 -11.69 -15.65
C PRO A 445 26.42 -13.14 -15.21
N VAL A 446 25.30 -13.74 -14.86
CA VAL A 446 25.16 -15.15 -14.51
C VAL A 446 24.01 -15.81 -15.27
N GLU A 447 24.21 -17.05 -15.70
CA GLU A 447 23.19 -17.81 -16.45
C GLU A 447 22.41 -18.76 -15.53
N ASN A 448 23.05 -19.25 -14.48
CA ASN A 448 22.48 -20.23 -13.54
C ASN A 448 23.05 -20.05 -12.14
N ILE A 449 22.40 -20.75 -11.19
CA ILE A 449 22.75 -20.65 -9.77
C ILE A 449 24.17 -21.15 -9.45
N GLN A 450 24.70 -22.13 -10.20
CA GLN A 450 26.06 -22.61 -10.00
C GLN A 450 27.09 -21.55 -10.40
N ASP A 451 26.85 -20.89 -11.54
CA ASP A 451 27.70 -19.77 -11.99
C ASP A 451 27.69 -18.63 -10.97
N ALA A 452 26.50 -18.27 -10.46
CA ALA A 452 26.38 -17.24 -9.44
C ALA A 452 27.18 -17.58 -8.15
N ILE A 453 27.11 -18.81 -7.67
CA ILE A 453 27.85 -19.27 -6.49
C ILE A 453 29.39 -19.19 -6.73
N LEU A 454 29.86 -19.54 -7.94
CA LEU A 454 31.25 -19.46 -8.29
C LEU A 454 31.76 -18.02 -8.40
N ARG A 455 30.91 -17.09 -8.87
CA ARG A 455 31.27 -15.67 -9.04
C ARG A 455 31.34 -14.93 -7.69
N VAL A 456 30.52 -15.32 -6.74
CA VAL A 456 30.53 -14.74 -5.38
C VAL A 456 31.77 -15.18 -4.59
N GLY A 457 32.24 -16.41 -4.79
CA GLY A 457 33.42 -16.96 -4.06
C GLY A 457 34.79 -16.60 -4.63
N LYS A 458 34.85 -15.82 -5.71
CA LYS A 458 36.13 -15.33 -6.27
C LYS A 458 36.36 -13.89 -5.82
N ASN A 459 37.12 -13.71 -4.77
CA ASN A 459 37.85 -12.47 -4.48
C ASN A 459 39.01 -12.28 -5.46
#